data_133a78e34c43478256d8462d7dafa3fc
#
_entry.id   133a78e34c43478256d8462d7dafa3fc
#
_cell.length_a   1.000
_cell.length_b   1.000
_cell.length_c   1.000
_cell.angle_alpha   90.00
_cell.angle_beta   90.00
_cell.angle_gamma   90.00
#
_symmetry.space_group_name_H-M   'P 1'
#
loop_
_entity.id
_entity.type
_entity.pdbx_description
1 polymer ?
#
loop_
_entity_poly.entity_id
_entity_poly.type
_entity_poly.pdbx_seq_one_letter_code
_entity_poly.pdbx_strand_id
1 'polypeptide(L)'
;AADKPFYFMVNSHDPHRPYCNPEKLTKGAAMPSRVYKPEEVDVPGFLPDLPGVRAELATYLNSTRRLDDTFGKVMQALKESGEADNTLVLFITDNGIAVPFAKCNAWFHSSRSPLLVRWPGVIKPGTRDDNHFVSVVDFFPTFLDATKSKGPAGLDGRSFLTLLKGQTQDGRSHVFTQIDSK
;
A
#
# COMPACT_ATOMS: atom_id res chain seq x y z
N ALA A 1 14.70 24.62 5.99
CA ALA A 1 14.25 24.13 4.66
C ALA A 1 12.73 24.24 4.51
N ALA A 2 12.09 25.12 5.28
CA ALA A 2 10.62 25.22 5.34
C ALA A 2 9.95 25.75 4.05
N ASP A 3 10.72 26.25 3.09
CA ASP A 3 10.17 26.95 1.93
C ASP A 3 10.25 26.15 0.61
N LYS A 4 10.61 24.87 0.65
CA LYS A 4 10.73 24.04 -0.54
C LYS A 4 9.82 22.81 -0.45
N PRO A 5 9.11 22.48 -1.54
CA PRO A 5 8.37 21.21 -1.60
C PRO A 5 9.34 20.04 -1.45
N PHE A 6 8.86 18.95 -0.86
CA PHE A 6 9.63 17.72 -0.72
C PHE A 6 8.90 16.55 -1.38
N TYR A 7 9.68 15.57 -1.79
CA TYR A 7 9.24 14.22 -2.12
C TYR A 7 9.97 13.26 -1.19
N PHE A 8 9.23 12.39 -0.52
CA PHE A 8 9.78 11.44 0.42
C PHE A 8 9.16 10.07 0.21
N MET A 9 9.99 9.05 -0.02
CA MET A 9 9.55 7.67 -0.17
C MET A 9 10.08 6.84 0.99
N VAL A 10 9.17 6.20 1.71
CA VAL A 10 9.48 5.30 2.82
C VAL A 10 9.17 3.88 2.40
N ASN A 11 10.18 3.04 2.37
CA ASN A 11 10.01 1.62 2.09
C ASN A 11 10.18 0.81 3.37
N SER A 12 9.23 -0.06 3.66
CA SER A 12 9.34 -1.04 4.72
C SER A 12 9.69 -2.41 4.14
N HIS A 13 10.51 -3.17 4.87
CA HIS A 13 10.70 -4.59 4.57
C HIS A 13 9.46 -5.42 4.94
N ASP A 14 8.71 -4.98 5.97
CA ASP A 14 7.46 -5.62 6.34
C ASP A 14 6.36 -5.33 5.30
N PRO A 15 5.50 -6.30 5.02
CA PRO A 15 5.39 -7.65 5.59
C PRO A 15 6.10 -8.73 4.75
N HIS A 16 7.26 -8.47 4.17
CA HIS A 16 8.02 -9.46 3.42
C HIS A 16 8.57 -10.57 4.35
N ARG A 17 8.78 -11.77 3.80
CA ARG A 17 9.47 -12.87 4.53
C ARG A 17 10.94 -12.51 4.85
N PRO A 18 11.50 -12.98 5.97
CA PRO A 18 10.86 -13.80 7.00
C PRO A 18 9.84 -13.02 7.83
N TYR A 19 8.67 -13.63 8.06
CA TYR A 19 7.61 -12.98 8.83
C TYR A 19 7.98 -12.84 10.31
N CYS A 20 7.35 -11.88 10.97
CA CYS A 20 7.57 -11.60 12.37
C CYS A 20 7.03 -12.73 13.25
N ASN A 21 7.93 -13.60 13.72
CA ASN A 21 7.64 -14.54 14.77
C ASN A 21 8.16 -13.95 16.09
N PRO A 22 7.27 -13.57 17.03
CA PRO A 22 7.66 -12.96 18.30
C PRO A 22 8.63 -13.80 19.14
N GLU A 23 8.56 -15.13 19.03
CA GLU A 23 9.42 -16.06 19.77
C GLU A 23 10.85 -16.15 19.17
N LYS A 24 11.02 -15.70 17.92
CA LYS A 24 12.28 -15.84 17.16
C LYS A 24 12.77 -14.49 16.62
N LEU A 25 12.43 -13.39 17.30
CA LEU A 25 12.87 -12.07 16.87
C LEU A 25 14.40 -11.93 16.97
N THR A 26 14.98 -11.37 15.93
CA THR A 26 16.40 -10.98 15.92
C THR A 26 16.62 -9.90 16.98
N LYS A 27 17.76 -9.95 17.65
CA LYS A 27 18.13 -8.92 18.65
C LYS A 27 18.04 -7.51 18.03
N GLY A 28 17.25 -6.66 18.66
CA GLY A 28 17.04 -5.27 18.19
C GLY A 28 15.87 -5.08 17.21
N ALA A 29 15.21 -6.15 16.76
CA ALA A 29 13.99 -6.01 15.98
C ALA A 29 12.82 -5.53 16.85
N ALA A 30 12.03 -4.59 16.32
CA ALA A 30 10.86 -4.09 17.03
C ALA A 30 9.77 -5.16 17.11
N MET A 31 9.12 -5.26 18.26
CA MET A 31 7.88 -6.02 18.42
C MET A 31 6.72 -5.25 17.78
N PRO A 32 5.77 -5.95 17.14
CA PRO A 32 4.51 -5.34 16.75
C PRO A 32 3.70 -4.96 18.00
N SER A 33 2.93 -3.88 17.92
CA SER A 33 2.09 -3.42 19.04
C SER A 33 0.96 -4.39 19.41
N ARG A 34 0.65 -5.33 18.53
CA ARG A 34 -0.25 -6.48 18.74
C ARG A 34 0.34 -7.73 18.12
N VAL A 35 0.27 -8.83 18.86
CA VAL A 35 0.62 -10.17 18.37
C VAL A 35 -0.67 -10.95 18.12
N TYR A 36 -0.77 -11.55 16.93
CA TYR A 36 -1.90 -12.37 16.51
C TYR A 36 -1.59 -13.84 16.79
N LYS A 37 -2.61 -14.58 17.21
CA LYS A 37 -2.57 -16.02 17.40
C LYS A 37 -3.18 -16.74 16.21
N PRO A 38 -2.83 -18.01 15.93
CA PRO A 38 -3.42 -18.78 14.83
C PRO A 38 -4.95 -18.87 14.87
N GLU A 39 -5.55 -18.86 16.07
CA GLU A 39 -7.01 -18.93 16.27
C GLU A 39 -7.73 -17.64 15.87
N GLU A 40 -7.01 -16.51 15.82
CA GLU A 40 -7.54 -15.20 15.45
C GLU A 40 -7.50 -14.96 13.94
N VAL A 41 -6.93 -15.89 13.16
CA VAL A 41 -6.69 -15.70 11.72
C VAL A 41 -7.88 -16.15 10.90
N ASP A 42 -8.38 -15.28 10.03
CA ASP A 42 -9.26 -15.65 8.95
C ASP A 42 -8.44 -16.15 7.76
N VAL A 43 -8.56 -17.44 7.45
CA VAL A 43 -7.85 -18.04 6.32
C VAL A 43 -8.54 -17.66 5.02
N PRO A 44 -7.83 -17.03 4.04
CA PRO A 44 -8.41 -16.72 2.75
C PRO A 44 -8.96 -17.97 2.04
N GLY A 45 -10.10 -17.85 1.38
CA GLY A 45 -10.81 -18.98 0.76
C GLY A 45 -10.04 -19.71 -0.36
N PHE A 46 -8.91 -19.17 -0.82
CA PHE A 46 -8.02 -19.83 -1.77
C PHE A 46 -6.89 -20.65 -1.11
N LEU A 47 -6.85 -20.69 0.22
CA LEU A 47 -5.91 -21.49 1.00
C LEU A 47 -6.64 -22.56 1.82
N PRO A 48 -6.04 -23.73 2.06
CA PRO A 48 -6.63 -24.70 2.95
C PRO A 48 -6.54 -24.23 4.41
N ASP A 49 -7.61 -24.43 5.17
CA ASP A 49 -7.65 -24.10 6.59
C ASP A 49 -6.98 -25.22 7.41
N LEU A 50 -5.67 -25.11 7.57
CA LEU A 50 -4.83 -26.06 8.30
C LEU A 50 -4.08 -25.34 9.43
N PRO A 51 -3.74 -26.04 10.53
CA PRO A 51 -3.01 -25.42 11.65
C PRO A 51 -1.71 -24.72 11.24
N GLY A 52 -0.93 -25.33 10.32
CA GLY A 52 0.30 -24.74 9.80
C GLY A 52 0.07 -23.47 8.97
N VAL A 53 -1.02 -23.43 8.19
CA VAL A 53 -1.41 -22.24 7.40
C VAL A 53 -1.83 -21.10 8.34
N ARG A 54 -2.64 -21.39 9.36
CA ARG A 54 -3.04 -20.41 10.37
C ARG A 54 -1.83 -19.86 11.12
N ALA A 55 -0.89 -20.72 11.53
CA ALA A 55 0.33 -20.30 12.22
C ALA A 55 1.20 -19.37 11.33
N GLU A 56 1.36 -19.68 10.07
CA GLU A 56 2.11 -18.82 9.12
C GLU A 56 1.41 -17.49 8.89
N LEU A 57 0.10 -17.50 8.67
CA LEU A 57 -0.68 -16.28 8.51
C LEU A 57 -0.66 -15.42 9.77
N ALA A 58 -0.65 -15.97 10.97
CA ALA A 58 -0.49 -15.21 12.21
C ALA A 58 0.86 -14.47 12.23
N THR A 59 1.95 -15.11 11.82
CA THR A 59 3.26 -14.42 11.72
C THR A 59 3.28 -13.35 10.62
N TYR A 60 2.56 -13.55 9.52
CA TYR A 60 2.35 -12.51 8.50
C TYR A 60 1.57 -11.32 9.05
N LEU A 61 0.48 -11.55 9.79
CA LEU A 61 -0.29 -10.48 10.43
C LEU A 61 0.55 -9.72 11.46
N ASN A 62 1.46 -10.37 12.16
CA ASN A 62 2.43 -9.71 13.04
C ASN A 62 3.36 -8.77 12.26
N SER A 63 3.85 -9.20 11.09
CA SER A 63 4.63 -8.33 10.20
C SER A 63 3.79 -7.16 9.68
N THR A 64 2.54 -7.42 9.29
CA THR A 64 1.61 -6.38 8.83
C THR A 64 1.32 -5.36 9.94
N ARG A 65 1.16 -5.83 11.19
CA ARG A 65 0.97 -4.93 12.34
C ARG A 65 2.21 -4.07 12.57
N ARG A 66 3.41 -4.63 12.45
CA ARG A 66 4.66 -3.89 12.59
C ARG A 66 4.86 -2.86 11.46
N LEU A 67 4.38 -3.17 10.24
CA LEU A 67 4.30 -2.20 9.15
C LEU A 67 3.35 -1.04 9.52
N ASP A 68 2.16 -1.35 10.03
CA ASP A 68 1.18 -0.35 10.47
C ASP A 68 1.75 0.56 11.58
N ASP A 69 2.43 -0.02 12.56
CA ASP A 69 3.12 0.72 13.61
C ASP A 69 4.22 1.65 13.03
N THR A 70 4.93 1.19 12.00
CA THR A 70 5.94 1.99 11.30
C THR A 70 5.29 3.13 10.52
N PHE A 71 4.22 2.85 9.79
CA PHE A 71 3.46 3.86 9.09
C PHE A 71 2.89 4.91 10.05
N GLY A 72 2.37 4.49 11.21
CA GLY A 72 1.92 5.38 12.26
C GLY A 72 3.01 6.35 12.73
N LYS A 73 4.26 5.88 12.89
CA LYS A 73 5.40 6.74 13.25
C LYS A 73 5.74 7.75 12.14
N VAL A 74 5.69 7.33 10.88
CA VAL A 74 5.90 8.23 9.73
C VAL A 74 4.84 9.34 9.70
N MET A 75 3.57 8.98 9.90
CA MET A 75 2.47 9.94 9.95
C MET A 75 2.59 10.89 11.14
N GLN A 76 3.06 10.39 12.29
CA GLN A 76 3.32 11.23 13.45
C GLN A 76 4.45 12.24 13.18
N ALA A 77 5.57 11.80 12.58
CA ALA A 77 6.66 12.69 12.21
C ALA A 77 6.22 13.76 11.19
N LEU A 78 5.38 13.37 10.21
CA LEU A 78 4.79 14.32 9.27
C LEU A 78 3.90 15.35 9.98
N LYS A 79 3.13 14.94 10.97
CA LYS A 79 2.30 15.84 11.78
C LYS A 79 3.17 16.81 12.60
N GLU A 80 4.21 16.30 13.22
CA GLU A 80 5.15 17.09 14.03
C GLU A 80 5.96 18.10 13.21
N SER A 81 6.18 17.81 11.91
CA SER A 81 6.80 18.76 10.98
C SER A 81 5.91 19.97 10.64
N GLY A 82 4.61 19.91 10.92
CA GLY A 82 3.64 20.94 10.55
C GLY A 82 3.13 20.84 9.08
N GLU A 83 3.64 19.89 8.31
CA GLU A 83 3.35 19.77 6.86
C GLU A 83 2.20 18.80 6.54
N ALA A 84 1.60 18.17 7.55
CA ALA A 84 0.62 17.10 7.34
C ALA A 84 -0.61 17.53 6.56
N ASP A 85 -1.03 18.79 6.66
CA ASP A 85 -2.22 19.30 5.98
C ASP A 85 -1.93 19.77 4.54
N ASN A 86 -0.66 19.93 4.20
CA ASN A 86 -0.21 20.31 2.86
C ASN A 86 0.54 19.16 2.14
N THR A 87 0.34 17.93 2.57
CA THR A 87 1.04 16.76 2.01
C THR A 87 0.05 15.74 1.43
N LEU A 88 0.25 15.39 0.16
CA LEU A 88 -0.36 14.21 -0.47
C LEU A 88 0.39 12.97 -0.02
N VAL A 89 -0.27 12.09 0.71
CA VAL A 89 0.28 10.81 1.19
C VAL A 89 -0.35 9.67 0.42
N LEU A 90 0.47 8.81 -0.19
CA LEU A 90 0.05 7.54 -0.78
C LEU A 90 0.63 6.38 0.03
N PHE A 91 -0.21 5.38 0.31
CA PHE A 91 0.22 4.09 0.83
C PHE A 91 -0.17 3.01 -0.18
N ILE A 92 0.81 2.20 -0.57
CA ILE A 92 0.64 1.07 -1.50
C ILE A 92 1.47 -0.11 -1.05
N THR A 93 1.17 -1.29 -1.60
CA THR A 93 2.06 -2.45 -1.57
C THR A 93 2.45 -2.82 -3.01
N ASP A 94 3.56 -3.52 -3.17
CA ASP A 94 4.09 -3.94 -4.47
C ASP A 94 3.35 -5.16 -5.03
N ASN A 95 2.94 -6.09 -4.16
CA ASN A 95 2.23 -7.33 -4.51
C ASN A 95 1.47 -7.90 -3.32
N GLY A 96 0.80 -9.04 -3.53
CA GLY A 96 0.12 -9.77 -2.47
C GLY A 96 1.07 -10.56 -1.56
N ILE A 97 0.48 -11.26 -0.59
CA ILE A 97 1.19 -12.09 0.38
C ILE A 97 1.95 -13.25 -0.31
N ALA A 98 3.13 -13.61 0.21
CA ALA A 98 3.96 -14.69 -0.33
C ALA A 98 3.43 -16.10 0.03
N VAL A 99 2.22 -16.42 -0.46
CA VAL A 99 1.58 -17.73 -0.42
C VAL A 99 1.12 -18.13 -1.82
N PRO A 100 0.77 -19.40 -2.07
CA PRO A 100 0.23 -19.85 -3.35
C PRO A 100 -0.90 -18.94 -3.84
N PHE A 101 -0.92 -18.64 -5.13
CA PHE A 101 -1.90 -17.79 -5.85
C PHE A 101 -1.87 -16.28 -5.53
N ALA A 102 -1.05 -15.82 -4.59
CA ALA A 102 -1.03 -14.43 -4.16
C ALA A 102 0.32 -13.71 -4.35
N LYS A 103 1.33 -14.39 -4.89
CA LYS A 103 2.61 -13.77 -5.28
C LYS A 103 3.25 -14.54 -6.44
N CYS A 104 4.11 -13.86 -7.22
CA CYS A 104 4.85 -14.41 -8.36
C CYS A 104 3.95 -14.98 -9.47
N ASN A 105 2.82 -14.34 -9.72
CA ASN A 105 1.89 -14.68 -10.81
C ASN A 105 1.02 -13.46 -11.15
N ALA A 106 0.25 -13.55 -12.25
CA ALA A 106 -0.65 -12.49 -12.70
C ALA A 106 -2.09 -12.63 -12.15
N TRP A 107 -2.30 -13.45 -11.13
CA TRP A 107 -3.62 -13.65 -10.56
C TRP A 107 -4.06 -12.45 -9.73
N PHE A 108 -5.37 -12.33 -9.55
CA PHE A 108 -6.00 -11.21 -8.85
C PHE A 108 -5.40 -10.92 -7.47
N HIS A 109 -5.15 -11.95 -6.66
CA HIS A 109 -4.58 -11.78 -5.31
C HIS A 109 -3.09 -11.39 -5.31
N SER A 110 -2.40 -11.59 -6.43
CA SER A 110 -1.00 -11.17 -6.59
C SER A 110 -0.90 -9.73 -7.08
N SER A 111 -1.77 -9.30 -7.97
CA SER A 111 -1.70 -8.01 -8.66
C SER A 111 -2.56 -6.91 -8.05
N ARG A 112 -3.60 -7.27 -7.29
CA ARG A 112 -4.42 -6.28 -6.59
C ARG A 112 -3.74 -5.86 -5.29
N SER A 113 -3.24 -4.63 -5.28
CA SER A 113 -2.64 -3.99 -4.10
C SER A 113 -3.56 -2.93 -3.51
N PRO A 114 -3.57 -2.73 -2.18
CA PRO A 114 -4.27 -1.60 -1.60
C PRO A 114 -3.67 -0.29 -2.08
N LEU A 115 -4.53 0.69 -2.33
CA LEU A 115 -4.15 2.08 -2.56
C LEU A 115 -4.93 2.95 -1.58
N LEU A 116 -4.22 3.54 -0.63
CA LEU A 116 -4.80 4.50 0.31
C LEU A 116 -4.20 5.88 0.03
N VAL A 117 -5.06 6.89 -0.03
CA VAL A 117 -4.62 8.25 -0.32
C VAL A 117 -5.18 9.20 0.73
N ARG A 118 -4.30 10.04 1.28
CA ARG A 118 -4.66 11.13 2.19
C ARG A 118 -4.17 12.46 1.63
N TRP A 119 -5.08 13.41 1.49
CA TRP A 119 -4.74 14.79 1.14
C TRP A 119 -5.79 15.73 1.74
N PRO A 120 -5.54 16.30 2.91
CA PRO A 120 -6.47 17.20 3.58
C PRO A 120 -6.84 18.40 2.70
N GLY A 121 -8.09 18.82 2.76
CA GLY A 121 -8.60 19.92 1.93
C GLY A 121 -8.87 19.58 0.46
N VAL A 122 -8.39 18.44 -0.04
CA VAL A 122 -8.58 17.98 -1.42
C VAL A 122 -9.44 16.72 -1.49
N ILE A 123 -9.13 15.72 -0.65
CA ILE A 123 -9.85 14.45 -0.60
C ILE A 123 -10.80 14.44 0.58
N LYS A 124 -12.07 14.13 0.32
CA LYS A 124 -13.06 13.93 1.38
C LYS A 124 -12.70 12.67 2.19
N PRO A 125 -12.56 12.77 3.52
CA PRO A 125 -12.27 11.61 4.36
C PRO A 125 -13.35 10.52 4.24
N GLY A 126 -12.93 9.25 4.31
CA GLY A 126 -13.82 8.09 4.24
C GLY A 126 -14.37 7.79 2.84
N THR A 127 -13.88 8.46 1.80
CA THR A 127 -14.25 8.14 0.41
C THR A 127 -13.67 6.78 0.03
N ARG A 128 -14.48 5.97 -0.68
CA ARG A 128 -14.08 4.70 -1.27
C ARG A 128 -14.50 4.69 -2.72
N ASP A 129 -13.63 4.19 -3.59
CA ASP A 129 -13.88 3.97 -5.00
C ASP A 129 -13.70 2.48 -5.32
N ASP A 130 -14.79 1.84 -5.74
CA ASP A 130 -14.83 0.44 -6.13
C ASP A 130 -15.07 0.26 -7.65
N ASN A 131 -15.13 1.36 -8.41
CA ASN A 131 -15.55 1.35 -9.81
C ASN A 131 -14.41 1.62 -10.80
N HIS A 132 -13.31 2.21 -10.35
CA HIS A 132 -12.24 2.63 -11.24
C HIS A 132 -10.98 1.77 -11.06
N PHE A 133 -10.38 1.39 -12.18
CA PHE A 133 -9.06 0.77 -12.18
C PHE A 133 -7.98 1.84 -12.14
N VAL A 134 -7.11 1.77 -11.14
CA VAL A 134 -5.89 2.58 -11.03
C VAL A 134 -4.68 1.65 -11.12
N SER A 135 -3.69 2.02 -11.89
CA SER A 135 -2.44 1.28 -12.04
C SER A 135 -1.26 2.14 -11.58
N VAL A 136 -0.15 1.51 -11.22
CA VAL A 136 1.06 2.23 -10.77
C VAL A 136 1.56 3.25 -11.80
N VAL A 137 1.38 2.99 -13.10
CA VAL A 137 1.72 3.93 -14.17
C VAL A 137 0.94 5.25 -14.08
N ASP A 138 -0.19 5.28 -13.37
CA ASP A 138 -1.05 6.45 -13.20
C ASP A 138 -0.53 7.42 -12.12
N PHE A 139 0.39 6.98 -11.27
CA PHE A 139 0.88 7.82 -10.17
C PHE A 139 1.69 8.99 -10.67
N PHE A 140 2.57 8.78 -11.64
CA PHE A 140 3.40 9.86 -12.17
C PHE A 140 2.56 11.01 -12.78
N PRO A 141 1.63 10.77 -13.73
CA PRO A 141 0.77 11.85 -14.23
C PRO A 141 -0.11 12.47 -13.13
N THR A 142 -0.53 11.70 -12.12
CA THR A 142 -1.28 12.23 -10.98
C THR A 142 -0.43 13.20 -10.15
N PHE A 143 0.85 12.88 -9.91
CA PHE A 143 1.75 13.77 -9.20
C PHE A 143 2.06 15.04 -9.98
N LEU A 144 2.22 14.94 -11.30
CA LEU A 144 2.38 16.13 -12.16
C LEU A 144 1.18 17.08 -12.05
N ASP A 145 -0.03 16.54 -12.14
CA ASP A 145 -1.25 17.33 -12.01
C ASP A 145 -1.41 17.92 -10.60
N ALA A 146 -1.13 17.11 -9.56
CA ALA A 146 -1.22 17.53 -8.16
C ALA A 146 -0.26 18.69 -7.86
N THR A 147 0.93 18.66 -8.44
CA THR A 147 1.97 19.68 -8.24
C THR A 147 1.94 20.79 -9.30
N LYS A 148 1.02 20.72 -10.28
CA LYS A 148 0.96 21.61 -11.45
C LYS A 148 2.28 21.66 -12.22
N SER A 149 3.00 20.55 -12.24
CA SER A 149 4.28 20.40 -12.92
C SER A 149 4.08 19.96 -14.37
N LYS A 150 5.01 20.34 -15.23
CA LYS A 150 5.03 19.84 -16.61
C LYS A 150 5.76 18.50 -16.67
N GLY A 151 5.24 17.57 -17.45
CA GLY A 151 5.83 16.27 -17.71
C GLY A 151 6.08 16.00 -19.18
N PRO A 152 6.70 14.88 -19.53
CA PRO A 152 6.86 14.46 -20.92
C PRO A 152 5.49 14.16 -21.55
N ALA A 153 5.42 14.27 -22.86
CA ALA A 153 4.28 13.82 -23.63
C ALA A 153 4.29 12.27 -23.77
N GLY A 154 3.12 11.69 -24.04
CA GLY A 154 3.01 10.25 -24.35
C GLY A 154 3.14 9.32 -23.15
N LEU A 155 2.70 9.73 -21.98
CA LEU A 155 2.63 8.86 -20.80
C LEU A 155 1.58 7.77 -21.00
N ASP A 156 1.89 6.52 -20.64
CA ASP A 156 0.95 5.39 -20.67
C ASP A 156 -0.10 5.49 -19.56
N GLY A 157 0.26 6.13 -18.43
CA GLY A 157 -0.63 6.35 -17.29
C GLY A 157 -1.61 7.49 -17.51
N ARG A 158 -2.70 7.48 -16.73
CA ARG A 158 -3.70 8.55 -16.67
C ARG A 158 -3.78 9.09 -15.26
N SER A 159 -3.77 10.40 -15.12
CA SER A 159 -4.01 11.02 -13.82
C SER A 159 -5.37 10.64 -13.26
N PHE A 160 -5.41 10.24 -12.00
CA PHE A 160 -6.66 10.01 -11.25
C PHE A 160 -6.95 11.12 -10.24
N LEU A 161 -6.31 12.29 -10.39
CA LEU A 161 -6.53 13.43 -9.51
C LEU A 161 -8.00 13.87 -9.48
N THR A 162 -8.70 13.75 -10.59
CA THR A 162 -10.13 14.06 -10.73
C THR A 162 -10.96 13.16 -9.80
N LEU A 163 -10.66 11.84 -9.75
CA LEU A 163 -11.30 10.88 -8.84
C LEU A 163 -11.00 11.23 -7.37
N LEU A 164 -9.75 11.59 -7.06
CA LEU A 164 -9.37 12.01 -5.71
C LEU A 164 -10.15 13.22 -5.22
N LYS A 165 -10.54 14.11 -6.13
CA LYS A 165 -11.38 15.27 -5.84
C LYS A 165 -12.89 14.97 -5.77
N GLY A 166 -13.28 13.69 -5.91
CA GLY A 166 -14.68 13.27 -5.92
C GLY A 166 -15.46 13.67 -7.17
N GLN A 167 -14.77 13.91 -8.28
CA GLN A 167 -15.37 14.24 -9.55
C GLN A 167 -15.45 13.00 -10.46
N THR A 168 -16.33 13.02 -11.44
CA THR A 168 -16.44 11.96 -12.45
C THR A 168 -15.26 11.97 -13.41
N GLN A 169 -14.78 10.80 -13.74
CA GLN A 169 -13.75 10.57 -14.74
C GLN A 169 -14.09 9.31 -15.54
N ASP A 170 -13.85 9.35 -16.85
CA ASP A 170 -13.97 8.14 -17.66
C ASP A 170 -12.94 7.11 -17.20
N GLY A 171 -13.45 5.97 -16.71
CA GLY A 171 -12.64 4.86 -16.25
C GLY A 171 -12.04 4.07 -17.41
N ARG A 172 -11.00 3.32 -17.13
CA ARG A 172 -10.58 2.23 -18.02
C ARG A 172 -11.33 0.97 -17.66
N SER A 173 -11.62 0.14 -18.65
CA SER A 173 -12.31 -1.15 -18.45
C SER A 173 -11.39 -2.26 -17.94
N HIS A 174 -10.07 -2.06 -18.01
CA HIS A 174 -9.07 -3.07 -17.67
C HIS A 174 -7.72 -2.43 -17.30
N VAL A 175 -6.92 -3.19 -16.59
CA VAL A 175 -5.50 -2.96 -16.36
C VAL A 175 -4.72 -4.22 -16.79
N PHE A 176 -3.48 -4.02 -17.21
CA PHE A 176 -2.59 -5.12 -17.58
C PHE A 176 -1.65 -5.45 -16.44
N THR A 177 -1.48 -6.74 -16.19
CA THR A 177 -0.43 -7.27 -15.32
C THR A 177 0.36 -8.28 -16.12
N GLN A 178 1.68 -8.15 -16.11
CA GLN A 178 2.58 -9.09 -16.79
C GLN A 178 3.56 -9.65 -15.77
N ILE A 179 3.81 -10.94 -15.86
CA ILE A 179 4.93 -11.61 -15.20
C ILE A 179 5.86 -12.14 -16.26
N ASP A 180 7.13 -11.84 -16.12
CA ASP A 180 8.20 -12.43 -16.90
C ASP A 180 8.88 -13.53 -16.06
N SER A 181 8.80 -14.77 -16.54
CA SER A 181 9.52 -15.89 -15.95
C SER A 181 10.83 -16.06 -16.71
N LYS A 182 11.93 -15.56 -16.17
CA LYS A 182 13.27 -15.93 -16.63
C LYS A 182 13.68 -17.26 -16.05
#